data_98200eb3b0a5a099064f6ee3f52dcf8a
#
_entry.id   98200eb3b0a5a099064f6ee3f52dcf8a
#
_cell.length_a   1.000
_cell.length_b   1.000
_cell.length_c   1.000
_cell.angle_alpha   90.00
_cell.angle_beta   90.00
_cell.angle_gamma   90.00
#
_symmetry.space_group_name_H-M   'P 1'
#
loop_
_entity.id
_entity.type
_entity.pdbx_description
1 polymer ?
#
loop_
_entity_poly.entity_id
_entity_poly.type
_entity_poly.pdbx_seq_one_letter_code
_entity_poly.pdbx_strand_id
1 'polypeptide(L)'
;KLDKMEVIELAQERPKPEFNFKGARTSSKLIFETSDLVIGYEEPLSKPLNLKMERGQKIALVGANGIGKTTLLKSILGEIKPISGSVEKGDYQHIGYFEQEIKTANYNTCIEEVWNEFPHFTQYEIRAALAKCGLTTKHIESKVEVLSGGEKAKVRLCKLINNETNILVLDEPTNHLDVDAKDELKRALKEYKGSILIICHEPEFYQDVVTDVWNCESWTTKLF
;
A
#
# COMPACT_ATOMS: atom_id res chain seq x y z
N LYS A 1 23.89 51.80 16.06
CA LYS A 1 24.03 50.35 16.10
C LYS A 1 22.60 49.80 16.07
N LEU A 2 22.19 49.33 14.88
CA LEU A 2 20.94 48.62 14.71
C LEU A 2 21.25 47.14 15.00
N ASP A 3 20.66 46.61 16.06
CA ASP A 3 20.71 45.19 16.39
C ASP A 3 20.07 44.40 15.25
N LYS A 4 20.80 43.41 14.77
CA LYS A 4 20.26 42.36 13.86
C LYS A 4 19.22 41.59 14.65
N MET A 5 17.94 41.87 14.38
CA MET A 5 16.88 40.98 14.76
C MET A 5 17.07 39.65 13.98
N GLU A 6 17.43 38.59 14.66
CA GLU A 6 17.34 37.25 14.11
C GLU A 6 15.87 36.96 13.82
N VAL A 7 15.52 36.87 12.55
CA VAL A 7 14.22 36.36 12.13
C VAL A 7 14.21 34.88 12.47
N ILE A 8 13.56 34.52 13.57
CA ILE A 8 13.21 33.15 13.87
C ILE A 8 12.21 32.73 12.79
N GLU A 9 12.68 32.06 11.73
CA GLU A 9 11.79 31.34 10.83
C GLU A 9 11.04 30.29 11.68
N LEU A 10 9.80 30.60 12.00
CA LEU A 10 8.88 29.58 12.54
C LEU A 10 8.87 28.43 11.54
N ALA A 11 9.36 27.30 11.97
CA ALA A 11 9.29 26.07 11.17
C ALA A 11 7.82 25.91 10.74
N GLN A 12 7.58 25.97 9.42
CA GLN A 12 6.23 25.75 8.88
C GLN A 12 5.78 24.39 9.39
N GLU A 13 4.72 24.36 10.18
CA GLU A 13 4.11 23.11 10.64
C GLU A 13 3.80 22.28 9.39
N ARG A 14 4.41 21.09 9.32
CA ARG A 14 4.13 20.16 8.22
C ARG A 14 2.66 19.76 8.31
N PRO A 15 1.91 19.81 7.20
CA PRO A 15 0.51 19.42 7.24
C PRO A 15 0.41 17.97 7.70
N LYS A 16 -0.41 17.72 8.74
CA LYS A 16 -0.65 16.36 9.23
C LYS A 16 -1.47 15.60 8.17
N PRO A 17 -1.07 14.38 7.83
CA PRO A 17 -1.83 13.58 6.89
C PRO A 17 -3.18 13.15 7.48
N GLU A 18 -4.19 13.01 6.62
CA GLU A 18 -5.50 12.45 6.93
C GLU A 18 -5.86 11.43 5.85
N PHE A 19 -5.94 10.16 6.22
CA PHE A 19 -6.21 9.05 5.31
C PHE A 19 -7.60 8.48 5.55
N ASN A 20 -8.48 8.59 4.55
CA ASN A 20 -9.83 8.05 4.59
C ASN A 20 -10.08 7.20 3.35
N PHE A 21 -10.00 5.89 3.48
CA PHE A 21 -10.24 4.95 2.38
C PHE A 21 -11.71 4.95 1.99
N LYS A 22 -11.97 5.03 0.68
CA LYS A 22 -13.32 4.92 0.13
C LYS A 22 -13.70 3.45 0.00
N GLY A 23 -14.86 3.09 0.55
CA GLY A 23 -15.39 1.74 0.47
C GLY A 23 -16.18 1.50 -0.82
N ALA A 24 -15.88 0.41 -1.55
CA ALA A 24 -16.71 -0.09 -2.63
C ALA A 24 -17.84 -0.97 -2.09
N ARG A 25 -18.72 -1.44 -3.01
CA ARG A 25 -19.72 -2.46 -2.67
C ARG A 25 -19.07 -3.69 -2.03
N THR A 26 -19.83 -4.40 -1.21
CA THR A 26 -19.34 -5.60 -0.53
C THR A 26 -18.94 -6.70 -1.53
N SER A 27 -17.76 -7.29 -1.35
CA SER A 27 -17.29 -8.46 -2.10
C SER A 27 -18.07 -9.73 -1.73
N SER A 28 -17.89 -10.82 -2.49
CA SER A 28 -18.35 -12.15 -2.09
C SER A 28 -17.69 -12.59 -0.78
N LYS A 29 -18.19 -13.68 -0.17
CA LYS A 29 -17.61 -14.21 1.07
C LYS A 29 -16.17 -14.68 0.89
N LEU A 30 -15.90 -15.36 -0.23
CA LEU A 30 -14.55 -15.76 -0.62
C LEU A 30 -13.80 -14.57 -1.20
N ILE A 31 -12.60 -14.30 -0.70
CA ILE A 31 -11.66 -13.39 -1.33
C ILE A 31 -10.78 -14.17 -2.29
N PHE A 32 -10.06 -15.17 -1.80
CA PHE A 32 -9.37 -16.13 -2.65
C PHE A 32 -9.17 -17.46 -1.92
N GLU A 33 -8.97 -18.53 -2.70
CA GLU A 33 -8.56 -19.84 -2.23
C GLU A 33 -7.49 -20.38 -3.17
N THR A 34 -6.43 -20.95 -2.63
CA THR A 34 -5.34 -21.56 -3.42
C THR A 34 -5.38 -23.06 -3.27
N SER A 35 -5.11 -23.78 -4.36
CA SER A 35 -5.00 -25.23 -4.39
C SER A 35 -3.62 -25.62 -4.88
N ASP A 36 -2.81 -26.18 -3.99
CA ASP A 36 -1.44 -26.63 -4.21
C ASP A 36 -0.58 -25.60 -4.97
N LEU A 37 -0.77 -24.34 -4.61
CA LEU A 37 -0.13 -23.21 -5.27
C LEU A 37 1.37 -23.21 -4.99
N VAL A 38 2.19 -23.30 -6.03
CA VAL A 38 3.64 -23.13 -5.96
C VAL A 38 4.02 -21.83 -6.66
N ILE A 39 4.51 -20.87 -5.88
CA ILE A 39 4.98 -19.58 -6.38
C ILE A 39 6.45 -19.63 -6.78
N GLY A 40 6.84 -18.81 -7.72
CA GLY A 40 8.21 -18.66 -8.20
C GLY A 40 8.26 -18.04 -9.58
N TYR A 41 9.46 -17.94 -10.13
CA TYR A 41 9.71 -17.51 -11.51
C TYR A 41 10.20 -18.71 -12.33
N GLU A 42 11.50 -19.00 -12.32
CA GLU A 42 12.09 -20.16 -12.95
C GLU A 42 12.15 -21.35 -11.97
N GLU A 43 12.40 -21.03 -10.69
CA GLU A 43 12.47 -22.03 -9.62
C GLU A 43 11.38 -21.82 -8.56
N PRO A 44 10.93 -22.90 -7.91
CA PRO A 44 9.96 -22.79 -6.80
C PRO A 44 10.53 -22.02 -5.63
N LEU A 45 9.78 -21.03 -5.15
CA LEU A 45 10.04 -20.27 -3.93
C LEU A 45 9.24 -20.78 -2.73
N SER A 46 8.23 -21.61 -2.97
CA SER A 46 7.39 -22.17 -1.91
C SER A 46 7.13 -23.66 -2.11
N LYS A 47 6.79 -24.34 -1.02
CA LYS A 47 6.06 -25.61 -1.04
C LYS A 47 4.65 -25.38 -1.60
N PRO A 48 3.89 -26.44 -1.93
CA PRO A 48 2.48 -26.29 -2.29
C PRO A 48 1.67 -25.59 -1.18
N LEU A 49 0.96 -24.53 -1.53
CA LEU A 49 0.21 -23.68 -0.60
C LEU A 49 -1.28 -23.87 -0.80
N ASN A 50 -1.98 -24.16 0.30
CA ASN A 50 -3.44 -24.21 0.38
C ASN A 50 -3.90 -23.15 1.36
N LEU A 51 -4.13 -21.94 0.84
CA LEU A 51 -4.47 -20.74 1.59
C LEU A 51 -5.89 -20.32 1.26
N LYS A 52 -6.58 -19.79 2.26
CA LYS A 52 -7.93 -19.26 2.08
C LYS A 52 -8.06 -17.94 2.82
N MET A 53 -8.60 -16.94 2.13
CA MET A 53 -8.96 -15.65 2.72
C MET A 53 -10.45 -15.37 2.52
N GLU A 54 -11.14 -15.05 3.59
CA GLU A 54 -12.55 -14.67 3.57
C GLU A 54 -12.71 -13.17 3.79
N ARG A 55 -13.86 -12.64 3.35
CA ARG A 55 -14.23 -11.25 3.52
C ARG A 55 -14.18 -10.83 4.99
N GLY A 56 -13.60 -9.64 5.21
CA GLY A 56 -13.44 -9.06 6.54
C GLY A 56 -12.15 -9.46 7.25
N GLN A 57 -11.43 -10.48 6.77
CA GLN A 57 -10.12 -10.80 7.30
C GLN A 57 -9.10 -9.72 6.92
N LYS A 58 -8.22 -9.43 7.86
CA LYS A 58 -7.06 -8.57 7.68
C LYS A 58 -5.83 -9.39 8.03
N ILE A 59 -5.02 -9.73 7.02
CA ILE A 59 -3.94 -10.71 7.14
C ILE A 59 -2.60 -10.04 6.91
N ALA A 60 -1.64 -10.24 7.84
CA ALA A 60 -0.26 -9.87 7.64
C ALA A 60 0.56 -11.05 7.14
N LEU A 61 1.32 -10.85 6.05
CA LEU A 61 2.35 -11.77 5.57
C LEU A 61 3.68 -11.36 6.21
N VAL A 62 4.26 -12.23 7.02
CA VAL A 62 5.51 -11.98 7.72
C VAL A 62 6.57 -13.01 7.33
N GLY A 63 7.85 -12.66 7.58
CA GLY A 63 9.00 -13.51 7.30
C GLY A 63 10.16 -12.72 6.68
N ALA A 64 11.32 -13.35 6.55
CA ALA A 64 12.54 -12.73 6.04
C ALA A 64 12.38 -12.12 4.64
N ASN A 65 13.27 -11.19 4.29
CA ASN A 65 13.29 -10.62 2.94
C ASN A 65 13.70 -11.68 1.90
N GLY A 66 13.10 -11.59 0.71
CA GLY A 66 13.43 -12.46 -0.41
C GLY A 66 12.83 -13.87 -0.36
N ILE A 67 11.98 -14.20 0.61
CA ILE A 67 11.31 -15.53 0.68
C ILE A 67 10.11 -15.69 -0.25
N GLY A 68 9.72 -14.62 -0.96
CA GLY A 68 8.66 -14.71 -1.95
C GLY A 68 7.32 -14.06 -1.54
N LYS A 69 7.27 -13.22 -0.49
CA LYS A 69 6.02 -12.56 -0.05
C LYS A 69 5.37 -11.73 -1.16
N THR A 70 6.13 -10.85 -1.80
CA THR A 70 5.67 -10.06 -2.96
C THR A 70 5.27 -10.95 -4.14
N THR A 71 6.02 -12.03 -4.38
CA THR A 71 5.70 -13.01 -5.43
C THR A 71 4.36 -13.70 -5.14
N LEU A 72 4.08 -14.03 -3.88
CA LEU A 72 2.78 -14.58 -3.48
C LEU A 72 1.65 -13.57 -3.74
N LEU A 73 1.81 -12.31 -3.33
CA LEU A 73 0.82 -11.27 -3.62
C LEU A 73 0.54 -11.16 -5.11
N LYS A 74 1.58 -11.05 -5.92
CA LYS A 74 1.47 -10.93 -7.39
C LYS A 74 0.84 -12.17 -8.03
N SER A 75 1.13 -13.35 -7.51
CA SER A 75 0.49 -14.60 -7.97
C SER A 75 -0.99 -14.64 -7.62
N ILE A 76 -1.39 -14.21 -6.41
CA ILE A 76 -2.79 -14.09 -6.00
C ILE A 76 -3.51 -13.03 -6.85
N LEU A 77 -2.87 -11.89 -7.12
CA LEU A 77 -3.43 -10.85 -8.00
C LEU A 77 -3.55 -11.31 -9.45
N GLY A 78 -2.78 -12.31 -9.87
CA GLY A 78 -2.72 -12.82 -11.24
C GLY A 78 -1.76 -12.05 -12.15
N GLU A 79 -0.88 -11.24 -11.56
CA GLU A 79 0.18 -10.52 -12.27
C GLU A 79 1.35 -11.42 -12.63
N ILE A 80 1.59 -12.46 -11.84
CA ILE A 80 2.61 -13.48 -12.07
C ILE A 80 1.92 -14.84 -12.15
N LYS A 81 2.25 -15.60 -13.20
CA LYS A 81 1.77 -16.98 -13.34
C LYS A 81 2.50 -17.87 -12.32
N PRO A 82 1.79 -18.66 -11.49
CA PRO A 82 2.41 -19.61 -10.59
C PRO A 82 3.10 -20.74 -11.38
N ILE A 83 4.07 -21.39 -10.74
CA ILE A 83 4.75 -22.57 -11.30
C ILE A 83 3.78 -23.74 -11.40
N SER A 84 2.96 -23.95 -10.37
CA SER A 84 1.89 -24.96 -10.37
C SER A 84 0.77 -24.56 -9.41
N GLY A 85 -0.31 -25.34 -9.43
CA GLY A 85 -1.50 -25.06 -8.64
C GLY A 85 -2.38 -23.98 -9.23
N SER A 86 -3.37 -23.53 -8.47
CA SER A 86 -4.36 -22.56 -8.92
C SER A 86 -4.76 -21.57 -7.82
N VAL A 87 -5.28 -20.43 -8.24
CA VAL A 87 -5.91 -19.42 -7.38
C VAL A 87 -7.33 -19.23 -7.86
N GLU A 88 -8.30 -19.55 -7.01
CA GLU A 88 -9.70 -19.18 -7.21
C GLU A 88 -9.97 -17.85 -6.53
N LYS A 89 -10.59 -16.91 -7.25
CA LYS A 89 -10.95 -15.59 -6.73
C LYS A 89 -12.46 -15.49 -6.56
N GLY A 90 -12.87 -14.82 -5.51
CA GLY A 90 -14.28 -14.48 -5.31
C GLY A 90 -14.75 -13.37 -6.24
N ASP A 91 -16.08 -13.14 -6.26
CA ASP A 91 -16.71 -12.14 -7.11
C ASP A 91 -16.70 -10.75 -6.47
N TYR A 92 -16.95 -9.73 -7.31
CA TYR A 92 -17.13 -8.32 -6.93
C TYR A 92 -15.94 -7.72 -6.18
N GLN A 93 -14.74 -8.07 -6.59
CA GLN A 93 -13.51 -7.55 -6.02
C GLN A 93 -13.14 -6.19 -6.62
N HIS A 94 -12.99 -5.19 -5.74
CA HIS A 94 -12.44 -3.89 -6.04
C HIS A 94 -11.13 -3.75 -5.24
N ILE A 95 -10.03 -4.13 -5.87
CA ILE A 95 -8.72 -4.25 -5.24
C ILE A 95 -7.97 -2.93 -5.37
N GLY A 96 -7.54 -2.38 -4.23
CA GLY A 96 -6.53 -1.35 -4.18
C GLY A 96 -5.16 -1.97 -3.90
N TYR A 97 -4.21 -1.80 -4.79
CA TYR A 97 -2.86 -2.34 -4.62
C TYR A 97 -1.84 -1.24 -4.40
N PHE A 98 -1.18 -1.29 -3.25
CA PHE A 98 -0.01 -0.47 -2.94
C PHE A 98 1.24 -1.31 -3.20
N GLU A 99 1.76 -1.19 -4.42
CA GLU A 99 2.94 -1.93 -4.86
C GLU A 99 4.22 -1.36 -4.23
N GLN A 100 5.21 -2.21 -4.02
CA GLN A 100 6.55 -1.77 -3.65
C GLN A 100 7.11 -0.79 -4.71
N GLU A 101 7.85 0.24 -4.27
CA GLU A 101 8.34 1.28 -5.17
C GLU A 101 9.24 0.69 -6.27
N ILE A 102 8.79 0.81 -7.52
CA ILE A 102 9.63 0.54 -8.68
C ILE A 102 10.37 1.83 -9.02
N LYS A 103 11.70 1.75 -9.11
CA LYS A 103 12.57 2.90 -9.48
C LYS A 103 12.46 3.21 -10.97
N THR A 104 11.28 3.57 -11.45
CA THR A 104 11.08 4.10 -12.80
C THR A 104 11.06 5.63 -12.77
N ALA A 105 11.67 6.27 -13.75
CA ALA A 105 11.59 7.72 -13.89
C ALA A 105 10.13 8.12 -14.13
N ASN A 106 9.59 9.00 -13.28
CA ASN A 106 8.25 9.55 -13.43
C ASN A 106 8.36 11.08 -13.56
N TYR A 107 8.16 11.58 -14.76
CA TYR A 107 8.32 13.00 -15.11
C TYR A 107 7.03 13.82 -14.91
N ASN A 108 5.91 13.18 -14.56
CA ASN A 108 4.67 13.86 -14.24
C ASN A 108 4.82 14.71 -12.99
N THR A 109 4.11 15.82 -12.92
CA THR A 109 3.87 16.51 -11.64
C THR A 109 2.96 15.64 -10.76
N CYS A 110 2.94 15.89 -9.44
CA CYS A 110 2.02 15.17 -8.55
C CYS A 110 0.56 15.35 -8.97
N ILE A 111 0.21 16.52 -9.49
CA ILE A 111 -1.14 16.79 -10.00
C ILE A 111 -1.46 15.91 -11.21
N GLU A 112 -0.58 15.89 -12.21
CA GLU A 112 -0.75 15.05 -13.41
C GLU A 112 -0.82 13.56 -13.06
N GLU A 113 0.04 13.10 -12.13
CA GLU A 113 0.09 11.71 -11.68
C GLU A 113 -1.23 11.24 -11.07
N VAL A 114 -1.86 12.08 -10.25
CA VAL A 114 -3.17 11.74 -9.65
C VAL A 114 -4.30 11.99 -10.65
N TRP A 115 -4.21 13.04 -11.46
CA TRP A 115 -5.25 13.37 -12.43
C TRP A 115 -5.39 12.33 -13.55
N ASN A 116 -4.30 11.70 -13.96
CA ASN A 116 -4.33 10.61 -14.94
C ASN A 116 -5.19 9.43 -14.46
N GLU A 117 -5.27 9.17 -13.16
CA GLU A 117 -6.10 8.12 -12.58
C GLU A 117 -7.54 8.60 -12.30
N PHE A 118 -7.72 9.88 -11.99
CA PHE A 118 -9.00 10.49 -11.66
C PHE A 118 -9.34 11.66 -12.61
N PRO A 119 -9.55 11.41 -13.91
CA PRO A 119 -9.77 12.48 -14.89
C PRO A 119 -11.07 13.27 -14.68
N HIS A 120 -11.99 12.75 -13.88
CA HIS A 120 -13.24 13.41 -13.51
C HIS A 120 -13.09 14.41 -12.34
N PHE A 121 -11.96 14.39 -11.63
CA PHE A 121 -11.68 15.36 -10.59
C PHE A 121 -11.26 16.70 -11.19
N THR A 122 -11.70 17.78 -10.55
CA THR A 122 -11.18 19.11 -10.84
C THR A 122 -9.76 19.26 -10.30
N GLN A 123 -9.01 20.21 -10.84
CA GLN A 123 -7.66 20.52 -10.34
C GLN A 123 -7.67 20.88 -8.83
N TYR A 124 -8.73 21.54 -8.38
CA TYR A 124 -8.90 21.86 -6.96
C TYR A 124 -9.04 20.61 -6.11
N GLU A 125 -9.85 19.64 -6.52
CA GLU A 125 -10.03 18.36 -5.80
C GLU A 125 -8.75 17.57 -5.75
N ILE A 126 -7.97 17.53 -6.84
CA ILE A 126 -6.65 16.87 -6.87
C ILE A 126 -5.70 17.52 -5.87
N ARG A 127 -5.60 18.85 -5.87
CA ARG A 127 -4.76 19.61 -4.92
C ARG A 127 -5.20 19.35 -3.47
N ALA A 128 -6.49 19.37 -3.20
CA ALA A 128 -7.04 19.09 -1.88
C ALA A 128 -6.76 17.67 -1.42
N ALA A 129 -6.88 16.67 -2.30
CA ALA A 129 -6.57 15.28 -2.00
C ALA A 129 -5.08 15.08 -1.66
N LEU A 130 -4.17 15.67 -2.44
CA LEU A 130 -2.73 15.62 -2.18
C LEU A 130 -2.36 16.34 -0.86
N ALA A 131 -2.95 17.49 -0.59
CA ALA A 131 -2.74 18.24 0.66
C ALA A 131 -3.21 17.44 1.89
N LYS A 132 -4.36 16.75 1.80
CA LYS A 132 -4.85 15.85 2.85
C LYS A 132 -3.88 14.69 3.14
N CYS A 133 -3.10 14.27 2.14
CA CYS A 133 -2.06 13.27 2.35
C CYS A 133 -0.77 13.83 3.00
N GLY A 134 -0.77 15.09 3.41
CA GLY A 134 0.36 15.71 4.09
C GLY A 134 1.44 16.24 3.15
N LEU A 135 1.10 16.55 1.89
CA LEU A 135 1.98 17.18 0.93
C LEU A 135 1.81 18.69 0.96
N THR A 136 2.93 19.42 0.97
CA THR A 136 2.93 20.89 0.88
C THR A 136 2.62 21.35 -0.55
N THR A 137 2.25 22.61 -0.73
CA THR A 137 2.02 23.21 -2.05
C THR A 137 3.24 23.01 -2.97
N LYS A 138 4.46 23.17 -2.44
CA LYS A 138 5.70 22.97 -3.18
C LYS A 138 5.82 21.52 -3.70
N HIS A 139 5.48 20.52 -2.87
CA HIS A 139 5.51 19.10 -3.27
C HIS A 139 4.45 18.83 -4.33
N ILE A 140 3.23 19.37 -4.16
CA ILE A 140 2.10 19.17 -5.09
C ILE A 140 2.43 19.67 -6.51
N GLU A 141 3.18 20.76 -6.61
CA GLU A 141 3.58 21.37 -7.89
C GLU A 141 4.86 20.75 -8.47
N SER A 142 5.57 19.96 -7.68
CA SER A 142 6.82 19.32 -8.11
C SER A 142 6.56 18.09 -8.96
N LYS A 143 7.56 17.72 -9.78
CA LYS A 143 7.57 16.42 -10.45
C LYS A 143 7.77 15.30 -9.43
N VAL A 144 7.13 14.16 -9.67
CA VAL A 144 7.23 12.99 -8.79
C VAL A 144 8.68 12.51 -8.62
N GLU A 145 9.49 12.59 -9.67
CA GLU A 145 10.89 12.13 -9.64
C GLU A 145 11.75 12.85 -8.59
N VAL A 146 11.48 14.15 -8.32
CA VAL A 146 12.28 14.96 -7.39
C VAL A 146 11.84 14.85 -5.93
N LEU A 147 10.74 14.17 -5.67
CA LEU A 147 10.23 13.95 -4.32
C LEU A 147 11.10 12.95 -3.54
N SER A 148 11.13 13.09 -2.22
CA SER A 148 11.66 12.06 -1.31
C SER A 148 10.83 10.78 -1.37
N GLY A 149 11.37 9.66 -0.90
CA GLY A 149 10.64 8.39 -0.82
C GLY A 149 9.33 8.50 -0.05
N GLY A 150 9.32 9.24 1.06
CA GLY A 150 8.10 9.46 1.86
C GLY A 150 7.04 10.29 1.14
N GLU A 151 7.44 11.33 0.42
CA GLU A 151 6.54 12.14 -0.39
C GLU A 151 5.96 11.34 -1.57
N LYS A 152 6.77 10.54 -2.25
CA LYS A 152 6.31 9.60 -3.28
C LYS A 152 5.31 8.59 -2.73
N ALA A 153 5.57 8.04 -1.53
CA ALA A 153 4.63 7.14 -0.85
C ALA A 153 3.29 7.84 -0.57
N LYS A 154 3.30 9.11 -0.14
CA LYS A 154 2.09 9.91 0.08
C LYS A 154 1.30 10.15 -1.21
N VAL A 155 1.95 10.37 -2.35
CA VAL A 155 1.28 10.47 -3.66
C VAL A 155 0.60 9.14 -4.03
N ARG A 156 1.28 8.00 -3.84
CA ARG A 156 0.69 6.67 -4.08
C ARG A 156 -0.47 6.38 -3.14
N LEU A 157 -0.36 6.75 -1.85
CA LEU A 157 -1.46 6.64 -0.90
C LEU A 157 -2.64 7.53 -1.29
N CYS A 158 -2.41 8.73 -1.80
CA CYS A 158 -3.46 9.61 -2.30
C CYS A 158 -4.27 8.93 -3.43
N LYS A 159 -3.60 8.26 -4.36
CA LYS A 159 -4.28 7.47 -5.41
C LYS A 159 -5.10 6.34 -4.80
N LEU A 160 -4.50 5.55 -3.92
CA LEU A 160 -5.16 4.40 -3.28
C LEU A 160 -6.40 4.81 -2.47
N ILE A 161 -6.31 5.88 -1.70
CA ILE A 161 -7.39 6.37 -0.82
C ILE A 161 -8.58 6.87 -1.62
N ASN A 162 -8.35 7.48 -2.79
CA ASN A 162 -9.39 8.02 -3.64
C ASN A 162 -10.07 6.97 -4.53
N ASN A 163 -9.51 5.77 -4.65
CA ASN A 163 -10.16 4.63 -5.29
C ASN A 163 -11.19 3.99 -4.34
N GLU A 164 -12.33 3.60 -4.91
CA GLU A 164 -13.31 2.80 -4.19
C GLU A 164 -12.85 1.33 -4.15
N THR A 165 -12.57 0.82 -2.94
CA THR A 165 -12.02 -0.51 -2.74
C THR A 165 -12.81 -1.30 -1.70
N ASN A 166 -12.78 -2.63 -1.81
CA ASN A 166 -13.26 -3.55 -0.77
C ASN A 166 -12.17 -4.54 -0.32
N ILE A 167 -11.03 -4.52 -1.01
CA ILE A 167 -9.83 -5.27 -0.65
C ILE A 167 -8.62 -4.34 -0.83
N LEU A 168 -7.78 -4.27 0.19
CA LEU A 168 -6.48 -3.61 0.11
C LEU A 168 -5.37 -4.65 0.13
N VAL A 169 -4.47 -4.57 -0.85
CA VAL A 169 -3.23 -5.34 -0.92
C VAL A 169 -2.08 -4.36 -0.78
N LEU A 170 -1.31 -4.49 0.29
CA LEU A 170 -0.30 -3.51 0.67
C LEU A 170 1.06 -4.17 0.79
N ASP A 171 2.01 -3.79 -0.06
CA ASP A 171 3.38 -4.31 -0.03
C ASP A 171 4.31 -3.27 0.61
N GLU A 172 4.67 -3.52 1.87
CA GLU A 172 5.52 -2.68 2.72
C GLU A 172 5.10 -1.18 2.75
N PRO A 173 3.82 -0.88 3.07
CA PRO A 173 3.29 0.47 2.94
C PRO A 173 3.89 1.47 3.93
N THR A 174 4.56 1.01 4.98
CA THR A 174 5.22 1.86 6.00
C THR A 174 6.59 2.36 5.58
N ASN A 175 7.19 1.76 4.53
CA ASN A 175 8.51 2.16 4.06
C ASN A 175 8.53 3.63 3.65
N HIS A 176 9.55 4.34 4.14
CA HIS A 176 9.78 5.77 3.90
C HIS A 176 8.75 6.73 4.49
N LEU A 177 7.69 6.26 5.14
CA LEU A 177 6.73 7.14 5.82
C LEU A 177 7.33 7.71 7.11
N ASP A 178 7.05 8.98 7.38
CA ASP A 178 7.30 9.59 8.69
C ASP A 178 6.33 9.05 9.77
N VAL A 179 6.61 9.33 11.02
CA VAL A 179 5.83 8.81 12.16
C VAL A 179 4.36 9.21 12.06
N ASP A 180 4.08 10.48 11.75
CA ASP A 180 2.70 10.97 11.65
C ASP A 180 1.92 10.24 10.55
N ALA A 181 2.55 10.00 9.41
CA ALA A 181 1.92 9.27 8.30
C ALA A 181 1.74 7.78 8.62
N LYS A 182 2.68 7.14 9.32
CA LYS A 182 2.53 5.75 9.80
C LYS A 182 1.36 5.62 10.77
N ASP A 183 1.26 6.50 11.76
CA ASP A 183 0.21 6.48 12.76
C ASP A 183 -1.16 6.70 12.13
N GLU A 184 -1.24 7.63 11.18
CA GLU A 184 -2.47 7.89 10.45
C GLU A 184 -2.87 6.73 9.53
N LEU A 185 -1.91 6.12 8.83
CA LEU A 185 -2.15 4.93 8.02
C LEU A 185 -2.66 3.76 8.90
N LYS A 186 -2.03 3.55 10.05
CA LYS A 186 -2.46 2.53 11.02
C LYS A 186 -3.90 2.77 11.47
N ARG A 187 -4.26 4.02 11.82
CA ARG A 187 -5.63 4.40 12.20
C ARG A 187 -6.60 4.09 11.06
N ALA A 188 -6.28 4.54 9.86
CA ALA A 188 -7.14 4.37 8.69
C ALA A 188 -7.36 2.89 8.33
N LEU A 189 -6.32 2.05 8.43
CA LEU A 189 -6.42 0.61 8.18
C LEU A 189 -7.23 -0.12 9.27
N LYS A 190 -7.16 0.33 10.53
CA LYS A 190 -8.00 -0.20 11.61
C LYS A 190 -9.48 0.05 11.34
N GLU A 191 -9.83 1.25 10.87
CA GLU A 191 -11.21 1.66 10.58
C GLU A 191 -11.75 1.12 9.26
N TYR A 192 -10.85 0.72 8.34
CA TYR A 192 -11.24 0.18 7.03
C TYR A 192 -12.11 -1.07 7.18
N LYS A 193 -13.27 -1.08 6.52
CA LYS A 193 -14.27 -2.15 6.64
C LYS A 193 -14.07 -3.31 5.67
N GLY A 194 -13.21 -3.13 4.66
CA GLY A 194 -12.87 -4.19 3.71
C GLY A 194 -11.82 -5.16 4.25
N SER A 195 -11.38 -6.06 3.39
CA SER A 195 -10.33 -7.03 3.67
C SER A 195 -8.96 -6.44 3.37
N ILE A 196 -7.95 -6.87 4.12
CA ILE A 196 -6.57 -6.39 3.95
C ILE A 196 -5.62 -7.58 3.85
N LEU A 197 -4.72 -7.55 2.87
CA LEU A 197 -3.56 -8.42 2.80
C LEU A 197 -2.32 -7.53 2.77
N ILE A 198 -1.50 -7.58 3.82
CA ILE A 198 -0.38 -6.66 4.00
C ILE A 198 0.93 -7.42 4.23
N ILE A 199 1.98 -7.00 3.53
CA ILE A 199 3.37 -7.32 3.88
C ILE A 199 3.88 -6.19 4.75
N CYS A 200 4.32 -6.50 5.96
CA CYS A 200 4.89 -5.53 6.88
C CYS A 200 5.91 -6.19 7.80
N HIS A 201 7.03 -5.50 8.06
CA HIS A 201 8.09 -5.97 8.95
C HIS A 201 8.05 -5.33 10.34
N GLU A 202 7.09 -4.43 10.58
CA GLU A 202 6.95 -3.69 11.83
C GLU A 202 5.79 -4.29 12.66
N PRO A 203 6.07 -5.18 13.66
CA PRO A 203 5.00 -5.80 14.47
C PRO A 203 4.13 -4.77 15.18
N GLU A 204 4.70 -3.69 15.68
CA GLU A 204 4.00 -2.59 16.33
C GLU A 204 3.01 -1.86 15.39
N PHE A 205 3.23 -1.99 14.08
CA PHE A 205 2.30 -1.44 13.10
C PHE A 205 1.14 -2.39 12.83
N TYR A 206 1.43 -3.66 12.45
CA TYR A 206 0.38 -4.55 11.95
C TYR A 206 -0.43 -5.26 13.03
N GLN A 207 0.14 -5.52 14.23
CA GLN A 207 -0.53 -6.29 15.28
C GLN A 207 -1.89 -5.73 15.70
N ASP A 208 -2.03 -4.41 15.70
CA ASP A 208 -3.30 -3.74 16.03
C ASP A 208 -4.28 -3.65 14.84
N VAL A 209 -3.81 -3.96 13.63
CA VAL A 209 -4.60 -3.81 12.38
C VAL A 209 -5.19 -5.12 11.92
N VAL A 210 -4.42 -6.22 12.04
CA VAL A 210 -4.75 -7.50 11.42
C VAL A 210 -5.51 -8.44 12.34
N THR A 211 -6.31 -9.32 11.72
CA THR A 211 -7.01 -10.42 12.40
C THR A 211 -6.16 -11.69 12.47
N ASP A 212 -5.28 -11.88 11.48
CA ASP A 212 -4.48 -13.08 11.29
C ASP A 212 -3.05 -12.74 10.84
N VAL A 213 -2.11 -13.59 11.17
CA VAL A 213 -0.71 -13.47 10.72
C VAL A 213 -0.30 -14.77 10.04
N TRP A 214 0.18 -14.66 8.81
CA TRP A 214 0.71 -15.78 8.04
C TRP A 214 2.23 -15.70 7.98
N ASN A 215 2.90 -16.68 8.62
CA ASN A 215 4.35 -16.76 8.59
C ASN A 215 4.83 -17.53 7.35
N CYS A 216 5.40 -16.80 6.40
CA CYS A 216 5.89 -17.35 5.13
C CYS A 216 7.18 -18.19 5.27
N GLU A 217 7.88 -18.13 6.41
CA GLU A 217 9.10 -18.90 6.64
C GLU A 217 8.83 -20.42 6.64
N SER A 218 7.65 -20.83 7.10
CA SER A 218 7.23 -22.23 7.07
C SER A 218 6.94 -22.75 5.66
N TRP A 219 6.75 -21.86 4.70
CA TRP A 219 6.34 -22.19 3.32
C TRP A 219 7.48 -22.15 2.33
N THR A 220 8.55 -21.44 2.65
CA THR A 220 9.67 -21.27 1.71
C THR A 220 10.44 -22.56 1.47
N THR A 221 10.93 -22.71 0.24
CA THR A 221 11.91 -23.75 -0.13
C THR A 221 13.35 -23.28 0.04
N LYS A 222 13.54 -21.97 0.31
CA LYS A 222 14.87 -21.41 0.57
C LYS A 222 15.37 -21.80 1.95
N LEU A 223 16.63 -22.19 2.02
CA LEU A 223 17.39 -22.37 3.27
C LEU A 223 18.06 -21.04 3.59
N PHE A 224 17.88 -20.55 4.81
CA PHE A 224 18.52 -19.36 5.36
C PHE A 224 19.50 -19.73 6.46
#